data_c5fcd9ddd1bf96c39307bd5a7c268ced
#
_entry.id   c5fcd9ddd1bf96c39307bd5a7c268ced
#
_cell.length_a   1.000
_cell.length_b   1.000
_cell.length_c   1.000
_cell.angle_alpha   90.00
_cell.angle_beta   90.00
_cell.angle_gamma   90.00
#
_symmetry.space_group_name_H-M   'P 1'
#
loop_
_entity.id
_entity.type
_entity.pdbx_description
1 polymer ?
#
loop_
_entity_poly.entity_id
_entity_poly.type
_entity_poly.pdbx_seq_one_letter_code
_entity_poly.pdbx_strand_id
1 'polypeptide(L)'
;MNPAHRDRIAFMRICSGVFEKGCLFITNREEKWLNFHSHSSFGSGKNYRRKSLSRXYYRRFDPGIFGIGDSLSDEKMKVQFEDFPVFPPEIFARVQPKDSLKRKQFVKGITQLAQEGAIQVFEQKDIGIESFIVGVVGVLQLEVLEYRLINEYSAQLLMNQLAYTVARWVYAEDKKLIDNIKGLDSGMLVYDQKDRPVILVNNEWSLNWILERNPGIQFLTVPSDVAKI
;
A
#
# COMPACT_ATOMS: atom_id res chain seq x y z
N MET A 1 -0.58 -14.98 4.93
CA MET A 1 -0.30 -14.72 6.38
C MET A 1 -0.83 -15.85 7.22
N ASN A 2 -0.20 -16.20 8.36
CA ASN A 2 -0.77 -17.22 9.25
C ASN A 2 -1.81 -16.53 10.16
N PRO A 3 -3.09 -16.86 10.07
CA PRO A 3 -4.12 -16.17 10.87
C PRO A 3 -3.97 -16.37 12.37
N ALA A 4 -3.20 -17.38 12.81
CA ALA A 4 -2.95 -17.65 14.22
C ALA A 4 -1.85 -16.77 14.83
N HIS A 5 -1.11 -16.00 14.04
CA HIS A 5 -0.01 -15.16 14.52
C HIS A 5 -0.20 -13.71 14.15
N ARG A 6 0.17 -12.82 15.07
CA ARG A 6 0.14 -11.36 14.86
C ARG A 6 1.19 -10.89 13.85
N ASP A 7 2.28 -11.65 13.71
CA ASP A 7 3.46 -11.20 13.02
C ASP A 7 3.40 -11.54 11.53
N ARG A 8 3.88 -10.63 10.71
CA ARG A 8 4.07 -10.84 9.27
C ARG A 8 5.43 -11.49 9.05
N ILE A 9 5.65 -11.99 7.84
CA ILE A 9 6.96 -12.48 7.42
C ILE A 9 7.48 -11.54 6.33
N ALA A 10 8.62 -10.91 6.62
CA ALA A 10 9.33 -10.10 5.64
C ALA A 10 10.37 -10.97 4.93
N PHE A 11 10.40 -10.85 3.60
CA PHE A 11 11.44 -11.44 2.76
C PHE A 11 12.38 -10.33 2.32
N MET A 12 13.65 -10.47 2.69
CA MET A 12 14.69 -9.48 2.38
C MET A 12 15.66 -10.07 1.38
N ARG A 13 15.94 -9.37 0.29
CA ARG A 13 16.98 -9.73 -0.66
C ARG A 13 18.29 -9.05 -0.24
N ILE A 14 19.33 -9.84 -0.03
CA ILE A 14 20.65 -9.31 0.27
C ILE A 14 21.32 -8.95 -1.06
N CYS A 15 21.46 -7.67 -1.34
CA CYS A 15 22.02 -7.17 -2.60
C CYS A 15 23.54 -7.13 -2.56
N SER A 16 24.13 -6.75 -1.40
CA SER A 16 25.57 -6.74 -1.24
C SER A 16 25.94 -7.01 0.23
N GLY A 17 27.17 -7.39 0.47
CA GLY A 17 27.69 -7.63 1.81
C GLY A 17 27.23 -8.94 2.42
N VAL A 18 27.25 -8.98 3.74
CA VAL A 18 26.92 -10.16 4.55
C VAL A 18 25.93 -9.75 5.64
N PHE A 19 24.81 -10.43 5.69
CA PHE A 19 23.85 -10.26 6.77
C PHE A 19 24.23 -11.17 7.93
N GLU A 20 24.43 -10.60 9.11
CA GLU A 20 24.71 -11.33 10.34
C GLU A 20 23.64 -11.05 11.38
N LYS A 21 23.37 -12.04 12.21
CA LYS A 21 22.46 -11.90 13.33
C LYS A 21 23.01 -10.87 14.33
N GLY A 22 22.18 -9.91 14.70
CA GLY A 22 22.57 -8.84 15.62
C GLY A 22 23.09 -7.57 14.96
N CYS A 23 23.17 -7.54 13.63
CA CYS A 23 23.53 -6.32 12.91
C CYS A 23 22.51 -5.22 13.12
N LEU A 24 22.97 -4.00 13.13
CA LEU A 24 22.14 -2.80 13.12
C LEU A 24 21.93 -2.35 11.67
N PHE A 25 20.71 -2.03 11.34
CA PHE A 25 20.33 -1.49 10.02
C PHE A 25 19.47 -0.26 10.19
N ILE A 26 19.56 0.62 9.22
CA ILE A 26 18.67 1.76 9.09
C ILE A 26 17.72 1.55 7.92
N THR A 27 16.45 1.84 8.13
CA THR A 27 15.47 1.83 7.02
C THR A 27 15.43 3.20 6.38
N ASN A 28 15.36 3.23 5.07
CA ASN A 28 15.24 4.49 4.33
C ASN A 28 13.94 5.24 4.65
N ARG A 29 12.87 4.53 5.03
CA ARG A 29 11.54 5.11 5.24
C ARG A 29 11.40 5.86 6.57
N GLU A 30 11.91 5.28 7.65
CA GLU A 30 11.73 5.86 8.99
C GLU A 30 13.02 6.43 9.59
N GLU A 31 14.15 6.21 8.95
CA GLU A 31 15.50 6.56 9.42
C GLU A 31 15.79 6.06 10.85
N LYS A 32 15.15 4.97 11.24
CA LYS A 32 15.32 4.35 12.56
C LYS A 32 16.28 3.20 12.52
N TRP A 33 17.12 3.12 13.54
CA TRP A 33 18.00 1.98 13.76
C TRP A 33 17.20 0.78 14.22
N LEU A 34 17.30 -0.30 13.49
CA LEU A 34 16.66 -1.56 13.83
C LEU A 34 17.72 -2.59 14.20
N ASN A 35 17.62 -3.10 15.40
CA ASN A 35 18.48 -4.19 15.85
C ASN A 35 17.79 -5.53 15.57
N PHE A 36 18.44 -6.36 14.80
CA PHE A 36 17.91 -7.67 14.45
C PHE A 36 18.26 -8.71 15.53
N HIS A 37 17.71 -8.56 16.73
CA HIS A 37 17.70 -9.62 17.72
C HIS A 37 16.76 -10.73 17.27
N SER A 38 17.26 -11.95 17.19
CA SER A 38 16.40 -13.04 16.73
C SER A 38 15.52 -13.55 17.87
N HIS A 39 14.23 -13.31 17.73
CA HIS A 39 13.24 -14.16 18.36
C HIS A 39 12.50 -14.88 17.24
N SER A 40 13.02 -16.00 16.80
CA SER A 40 12.26 -16.86 15.91
C SER A 40 12.73 -18.29 16.01
N SER A 41 12.08 -19.03 16.86
CA SER A 41 12.07 -20.46 16.79
C SER A 41 10.87 -20.90 15.95
N PHE A 42 11.05 -21.16 14.67
CA PHE A 42 10.08 -21.92 13.90
C PHE A 42 10.82 -22.89 12.99
N GLY A 43 10.59 -24.16 13.25
CA GLY A 43 11.09 -25.27 12.47
C GLY A 43 12.22 -26.02 13.16
N SER A 44 11.99 -27.30 13.39
CA SER A 44 12.95 -28.28 13.90
C SER A 44 14.02 -28.61 12.85
N GLY A 45 14.77 -27.60 12.44
CA GLY A 45 15.91 -27.76 11.54
C GLY A 45 17.16 -27.22 12.19
N LYS A 46 18.05 -28.09 12.56
CA LYS A 46 19.39 -27.77 13.04
C LYS A 46 20.13 -26.99 11.95
N ASN A 47 20.74 -25.89 12.31
CA ASN A 47 21.62 -25.02 11.52
C ASN A 47 20.94 -23.87 10.77
N TYR A 48 20.50 -22.86 11.51
CA TYR A 48 20.37 -21.53 10.94
C TYR A 48 21.78 -20.99 10.70
N ARG A 49 22.14 -20.75 9.45
CA ARG A 49 23.37 -20.05 9.12
C ARG A 49 23.32 -18.67 9.82
N ARG A 50 24.29 -18.42 10.66
CA ARG A 50 24.45 -17.14 11.36
C ARG A 50 24.76 -16.00 10.39
N LYS A 51 25.19 -16.35 9.18
CA LYS A 51 25.57 -15.42 8.12
C LYS A 51 24.83 -15.76 6.83
N SER A 52 24.29 -14.77 6.17
CA SER A 52 23.71 -14.89 4.83
C SER A 52 24.47 -13.98 3.87
N LEU A 53 24.89 -14.53 2.77
CA LEU A 53 25.67 -13.84 1.73
C LEU A 53 24.74 -13.16 0.72
N SER A 54 25.30 -12.27 -0.09
CA SER A 54 24.59 -11.63 -1.19
C SER A 54 23.89 -12.65 -2.08
N ARG A 55 22.81 -12.25 -2.67
CA ARG A 55 21.87 -13.08 -3.44
C ARG A 55 21.00 -14.05 -2.65
N UNK A 56 21.05 -14.10 -1.41
CA UNK A 56 20.22 -14.81 -0.68
C UNK A 56 19.07 -14.06 -0.33
N TYR A 57 18.22 -14.80 -0.12
CA TYR A 57 17.04 -14.25 0.51
C TYR A 57 17.02 -14.63 1.98
N TYR A 58 16.64 -13.66 2.80
CA TYR A 58 16.50 -13.87 4.24
C TYR A 58 15.03 -13.68 4.62
N ARG A 59 14.48 -14.63 5.38
CA ARG A 59 13.10 -14.59 5.86
C ARG A 59 13.11 -14.21 7.35
N ARG A 60 12.25 -13.25 7.72
CA ARG A 60 12.17 -12.78 9.09
C ARG A 60 10.74 -12.48 9.52
N PHE A 61 10.45 -12.67 10.79
CA PHE A 61 9.25 -12.15 11.41
C PHE A 61 9.30 -10.63 11.48
N ASP A 62 8.20 -10.01 11.08
CA ASP A 62 8.04 -8.56 11.06
C ASP A 62 6.84 -8.17 11.94
N PRO A 63 7.05 -7.44 13.03
CA PRO A 63 5.94 -6.95 13.84
C PRO A 63 5.16 -5.79 13.21
N GLY A 64 5.36 -5.51 11.93
CA GLY A 64 4.67 -4.45 11.20
C GLY A 64 5.55 -3.24 10.90
N ILE A 65 6.88 -3.42 10.97
CA ILE A 65 7.83 -2.32 10.74
C ILE A 65 8.12 -2.13 9.26
N PHE A 66 8.28 -3.24 8.52
CA PHE A 66 8.74 -3.19 7.12
C PHE A 66 7.59 -3.02 6.14
N GLY A 67 7.81 -2.17 5.14
CA GLY A 67 6.98 -2.06 3.96
C GLY A 67 7.61 -2.73 2.74
N ILE A 68 6.80 -3.03 1.75
CA ILE A 68 7.31 -3.50 0.46
C ILE A 68 8.10 -2.36 -0.19
N GLY A 69 9.32 -2.67 -0.66
CA GLY A 69 10.21 -1.67 -1.27
C GLY A 69 11.20 -1.04 -0.30
N ASP A 70 11.07 -1.27 1.02
CA ASP A 70 12.01 -0.71 1.99
C ASP A 70 13.43 -1.15 1.68
N SER A 71 14.37 -0.19 1.68
CA SER A 71 15.80 -0.45 1.59
C SER A 71 16.41 -0.44 2.97
N LEU A 72 17.26 -1.43 3.23
CA LEU A 72 17.98 -1.56 4.50
C LEU A 72 19.47 -1.42 4.22
N SER A 73 20.16 -0.58 4.97
CA SER A 73 21.60 -0.39 4.85
C SER A 73 22.26 -0.36 6.22
N ASP A 74 23.57 -0.59 6.25
CA ASP A 74 24.36 -0.43 7.45
C ASP A 74 24.80 1.06 7.61
N GLU A 75 25.50 1.37 8.70
CA GLU A 75 25.92 2.74 9.01
C GLU A 75 26.75 3.42 7.93
N LYS A 76 27.46 2.64 7.13
CA LYS A 76 28.51 3.16 6.26
C LYS A 76 27.99 3.67 4.92
N MET A 77 26.81 3.20 4.50
CA MET A 77 26.26 3.60 3.19
C MET A 77 24.76 3.74 3.24
N LYS A 78 24.26 4.95 3.02
CA LYS A 78 22.84 5.15 2.78
C LYS A 78 22.55 4.73 1.33
N VAL A 79 21.96 3.57 1.17
CA VAL A 79 21.55 3.06 -0.15
C VAL A 79 20.03 2.99 -0.18
N GLN A 80 19.46 3.55 -1.23
CA GLN A 80 18.03 3.44 -1.51
C GLN A 80 17.87 2.85 -2.90
N PHE A 81 17.17 1.74 -2.98
CA PHE A 81 16.77 1.14 -4.24
C PHE A 81 15.50 1.83 -4.74
N GLU A 82 15.29 1.79 -6.05
CA GLU A 82 14.05 2.27 -6.63
C GLU A 82 12.86 1.48 -6.11
N ASP A 83 11.76 2.16 -5.86
CA ASP A 83 10.52 1.53 -5.43
C ASP A 83 9.99 0.58 -6.53
N PHE A 84 9.27 -0.44 -6.12
CA PHE A 84 8.59 -1.32 -7.06
C PHE A 84 7.56 -0.52 -7.85
N PRO A 85 7.46 -0.76 -9.17
CA PRO A 85 6.45 -0.06 -9.97
C PRO A 85 5.05 -0.39 -9.46
N VAL A 86 4.27 0.65 -9.22
CA VAL A 86 2.87 0.53 -8.81
C VAL A 86 2.02 0.82 -10.04
N PHE A 87 1.25 -0.16 -10.47
CA PHE A 87 0.35 0.01 -11.61
C PHE A 87 -0.88 0.82 -11.17
N PRO A 88 -1.28 1.82 -11.94
CA PRO A 88 -2.51 2.53 -11.62
C PRO A 88 -3.70 1.55 -11.68
N PRO A 89 -4.64 1.66 -10.75
CA PRO A 89 -5.82 0.78 -10.79
C PRO A 89 -6.78 1.19 -11.91
N GLU A 90 -7.45 0.21 -12.47
CA GLU A 90 -8.41 0.39 -13.57
C GLU A 90 -9.83 -0.01 -13.18
N ILE A 91 -9.99 -0.71 -12.06
CA ILE A 91 -11.28 -1.17 -11.55
C ILE A 91 -11.41 -0.70 -10.11
N PHE A 92 -12.54 -0.09 -9.80
CA PHE A 92 -12.80 0.47 -8.47
C PHE A 92 -14.09 -0.10 -7.89
N ALA A 93 -14.05 -0.39 -6.60
CA ALA A 93 -15.23 -0.86 -5.86
C ALA A 93 -15.31 -0.17 -4.51
N ARG A 94 -16.50 0.22 -4.12
CA ARG A 94 -16.79 0.66 -2.76
C ARG A 94 -17.04 -0.58 -1.91
N VAL A 95 -16.29 -0.70 -0.81
CA VAL A 95 -16.38 -1.86 0.07
C VAL A 95 -16.70 -1.40 1.49
N GLN A 96 -17.57 -2.14 2.17
CA GLN A 96 -17.97 -1.86 3.53
C GLN A 96 -18.32 -3.17 4.25
N PRO A 97 -18.19 -3.23 5.58
CA PRO A 97 -18.52 -4.46 6.28
C PRO A 97 -20.03 -4.71 6.23
N LYS A 98 -20.42 -5.96 5.98
CA LYS A 98 -21.82 -6.37 5.98
C LYS A 98 -22.39 -6.37 7.41
N ASP A 99 -21.55 -6.62 8.41
CA ASP A 99 -21.88 -6.65 9.81
C ASP A 99 -21.02 -5.63 10.57
N SER A 100 -21.66 -4.65 11.18
CA SER A 100 -20.97 -3.60 11.94
C SER A 100 -20.17 -4.14 13.13
N LEU A 101 -20.57 -5.29 13.69
CA LEU A 101 -19.83 -5.94 14.78
C LEU A 101 -18.46 -6.45 14.32
N LYS A 102 -18.30 -6.71 13.02
CA LYS A 102 -17.06 -7.19 12.41
C LYS A 102 -16.19 -6.07 11.84
N ARG A 103 -16.57 -4.81 12.10
CA ARG A 103 -15.87 -3.63 11.58
C ARG A 103 -14.35 -3.65 11.84
N LYS A 104 -13.94 -3.98 13.06
CA LYS A 104 -12.51 -4.01 13.43
C LYS A 104 -11.73 -5.05 12.60
N GLN A 105 -12.31 -6.23 12.43
CA GLN A 105 -11.73 -7.30 11.61
C GLN A 105 -11.66 -6.89 10.13
N PHE A 106 -12.72 -6.25 9.63
CA PHE A 106 -12.79 -5.75 8.26
C PHE A 106 -11.70 -4.71 8.00
N VAL A 107 -11.61 -3.67 8.84
CA VAL A 107 -10.59 -2.60 8.69
C VAL A 107 -9.18 -3.21 8.75
N LYS A 108 -8.96 -4.10 9.72
CA LYS A 108 -7.66 -4.81 9.86
C LYS A 108 -7.33 -5.57 8.56
N GLY A 109 -8.30 -6.32 8.02
CA GLY A 109 -8.10 -7.09 6.78
C GLY A 109 -7.78 -6.19 5.58
N ILE A 110 -8.57 -5.14 5.37
CA ILE A 110 -8.35 -4.16 4.29
C ILE A 110 -6.94 -3.55 4.39
N THR A 111 -6.57 -3.10 5.59
CA THR A 111 -5.26 -2.46 5.82
C THR A 111 -4.12 -3.45 5.53
N GLN A 112 -4.23 -4.68 6.00
CA GLN A 112 -3.18 -5.68 5.78
C GLN A 112 -3.06 -6.08 4.31
N LEU A 113 -4.18 -6.26 3.60
CA LEU A 113 -4.17 -6.59 2.18
C LEU A 113 -3.58 -5.45 1.33
N ALA A 114 -3.83 -4.22 1.73
CA ALA A 114 -3.22 -3.06 1.09
C ALA A 114 -1.71 -3.01 1.33
N GLN A 115 -1.27 -3.30 2.57
CA GLN A 115 0.17 -3.36 2.91
C GLN A 115 0.90 -4.49 2.17
N GLU A 116 0.19 -5.55 1.81
CA GLU A 116 0.74 -6.65 1.00
C GLU A 116 0.79 -6.31 -0.50
N GLY A 117 0.23 -5.16 -0.90
CA GLY A 117 0.16 -4.76 -2.30
C GLY A 117 -0.89 -5.51 -3.11
N ALA A 118 -1.79 -6.25 -2.45
CA ALA A 118 -2.84 -7.01 -3.12
C ALA A 118 -3.92 -6.10 -3.71
N ILE A 119 -4.16 -4.96 -3.05
CA ILE A 119 -5.16 -3.95 -3.43
C ILE A 119 -4.59 -2.57 -3.15
N GLN A 120 -5.13 -1.55 -3.80
CA GLN A 120 -4.92 -0.16 -3.42
C GLN A 120 -6.17 0.34 -2.70
N VAL A 121 -5.98 1.10 -1.64
CA VAL A 121 -7.10 1.58 -0.81
C VAL A 121 -7.12 3.09 -0.81
N PHE A 122 -8.31 3.62 -1.01
CA PHE A 122 -8.56 5.07 -1.02
C PHE A 122 -9.69 5.38 -0.05
N GLU A 123 -9.60 6.55 0.56
CA GLU A 123 -10.60 7.03 1.51
C GLU A 123 -11.20 8.35 1.01
N GLN A 124 -12.46 8.52 1.25
CA GLN A 124 -13.20 9.75 0.96
C GLN A 124 -13.44 10.46 2.30
N LYS A 125 -12.87 11.66 2.46
CA LYS A 125 -12.87 12.37 3.75
C LYS A 125 -14.28 12.69 4.26
N ASP A 126 -15.22 12.88 3.37
CA ASP A 126 -16.59 13.28 3.72
C ASP A 126 -17.50 12.11 4.09
N ILE A 127 -17.06 10.89 3.87
CA ILE A 127 -17.82 9.68 4.18
C ILE A 127 -17.05 8.92 5.26
N GLY A 128 -17.67 8.72 6.39
CA GLY A 128 -17.03 8.14 7.58
C GLY A 128 -16.23 6.83 7.34
N ILE A 129 -15.44 6.48 8.31
CA ILE A 129 -14.41 5.40 8.30
C ILE A 129 -14.96 3.98 7.98
N GLU A 130 -16.23 3.87 7.65
CA GLU A 130 -16.88 2.55 7.43
C GLU A 130 -16.84 2.09 5.97
N SER A 131 -16.44 2.95 5.06
CA SER A 131 -16.48 2.66 3.63
C SER A 131 -15.13 3.01 3.00
N PHE A 132 -14.52 2.03 2.36
CA PHE A 132 -13.29 2.22 1.60
C PHE A 132 -13.56 2.09 0.11
N ILE A 133 -12.79 2.80 -0.68
CA ILE A 133 -12.73 2.57 -2.11
C ILE A 133 -11.47 1.72 -2.38
N VAL A 134 -11.67 0.59 -3.00
CA VAL A 134 -10.59 -0.32 -3.37
C VAL A 134 -10.35 -0.18 -4.87
N GLY A 135 -9.09 0.02 -5.24
CA GLY A 135 -8.65 0.03 -6.62
C GLY A 135 -7.79 -1.19 -6.92
N VAL A 136 -8.05 -1.83 -8.05
CA VAL A 136 -7.32 -3.01 -8.51
C VAL A 136 -7.05 -2.92 -10.01
N VAL A 137 -6.07 -3.69 -10.48
CA VAL A 137 -5.74 -3.76 -11.91
C VAL A 137 -6.65 -4.78 -12.62
N GLY A 138 -7.01 -5.86 -11.93
CA GLY A 138 -7.85 -6.90 -12.51
C GLY A 138 -8.94 -7.38 -11.57
N VAL A 139 -10.06 -7.83 -12.14
CA VAL A 139 -11.25 -8.24 -11.38
C VAL A 139 -10.97 -9.38 -10.39
N LEU A 140 -10.05 -10.28 -10.72
CA LEU A 140 -9.68 -11.39 -9.84
C LEU A 140 -9.15 -10.92 -8.49
N GLN A 141 -8.54 -9.73 -8.43
CA GLN A 141 -8.07 -9.18 -7.15
C GLN A 141 -9.24 -8.85 -6.21
N LEU A 142 -10.41 -8.49 -6.76
CA LEU A 142 -11.61 -8.27 -5.94
C LEU A 142 -12.15 -9.59 -5.37
N GLU A 143 -12.11 -10.66 -6.17
CA GLU A 143 -12.51 -11.99 -5.71
C GLU A 143 -11.57 -12.49 -4.60
N VAL A 144 -10.26 -12.28 -4.77
CA VAL A 144 -9.25 -12.62 -3.76
C VAL A 144 -9.47 -11.80 -2.48
N LEU A 145 -9.77 -10.51 -2.62
CA LEU A 145 -10.10 -9.64 -1.49
C LEU A 145 -11.28 -10.20 -0.69
N GLU A 146 -12.38 -10.52 -1.37
CA GLU A 146 -13.58 -11.05 -0.74
C GLU A 146 -13.28 -12.39 -0.03
N TYR A 147 -12.65 -13.32 -0.75
CA TYR A 147 -12.28 -14.63 -0.22
C TYR A 147 -11.42 -14.50 1.05
N ARG A 148 -10.40 -13.64 1.01
CA ARG A 148 -9.48 -13.48 2.13
C ARG A 148 -10.14 -12.79 3.33
N LEU A 149 -10.99 -11.77 3.10
CA LEU A 149 -11.71 -11.12 4.20
C LEU A 149 -12.64 -12.11 4.92
N ILE A 150 -13.33 -12.96 4.18
CA ILE A 150 -14.22 -13.96 4.76
C ILE A 150 -13.41 -15.02 5.52
N ASN A 151 -12.41 -15.61 4.90
CA ASN A 151 -11.73 -16.80 5.42
C ASN A 151 -10.61 -16.50 6.43
N GLU A 152 -9.91 -15.36 6.29
CA GLU A 152 -8.79 -15.01 7.18
C GLU A 152 -9.20 -14.05 8.31
N TYR A 153 -10.21 -13.19 8.05
CA TYR A 153 -10.61 -12.15 9.01
C TYR A 153 -12.02 -12.34 9.55
N SER A 154 -12.76 -13.35 9.07
CA SER A 154 -14.15 -13.64 9.44
C SER A 154 -15.05 -12.41 9.26
N ALA A 155 -14.78 -11.61 8.23
CA ALA A 155 -15.50 -10.38 7.94
C ALA A 155 -16.12 -10.45 6.54
N GLN A 156 -17.44 -10.53 6.47
CA GLN A 156 -18.17 -10.42 5.22
C GLN A 156 -18.24 -8.95 4.80
N LEU A 157 -18.27 -8.72 3.49
CA LEU A 157 -18.34 -7.37 2.95
C LEU A 157 -19.50 -7.20 1.95
N LEU A 158 -19.92 -5.97 1.80
CA LEU A 158 -20.75 -5.51 0.69
C LEU A 158 -19.78 -4.81 -0.28
N MET A 159 -19.86 -5.17 -1.54
CA MET A 159 -18.99 -4.64 -2.58
C MET A 159 -19.85 -4.09 -3.73
N ASN A 160 -19.68 -2.82 -4.03
CA ASN A 160 -20.38 -2.13 -5.11
C ASN A 160 -19.34 -1.58 -6.08
N GLN A 161 -19.30 -2.12 -7.28
CA GLN A 161 -18.38 -1.64 -8.32
C GLN A 161 -18.74 -0.20 -8.71
N LEU A 162 -17.72 0.62 -8.89
CA LEU A 162 -17.85 2.02 -9.30
C LEU A 162 -17.56 2.14 -10.80
N ALA A 163 -18.13 3.15 -11.42
CA ALA A 163 -17.99 3.37 -12.86
C ALA A 163 -16.67 4.07 -13.26
N TYR A 164 -15.75 4.23 -12.32
CA TYR A 164 -14.46 4.87 -12.58
C TYR A 164 -13.48 3.85 -13.16
N THR A 165 -12.66 4.32 -14.10
CA THR A 165 -11.61 3.48 -14.71
C THR A 165 -10.24 4.16 -14.71
N VAL A 166 -10.18 5.43 -14.34
CA VAL A 166 -8.94 6.21 -14.38
C VAL A 166 -8.70 6.83 -13.01
N ALA A 167 -7.49 6.65 -12.49
CA ALA A 167 -7.00 7.31 -11.27
C ALA A 167 -5.83 8.23 -11.64
N ARG A 168 -5.80 9.44 -11.06
CA ARG A 168 -4.65 10.36 -11.19
C ARG A 168 -4.35 10.98 -9.84
N TRP A 169 -3.09 10.89 -9.42
CA TRP A 169 -2.60 11.57 -8.23
C TRP A 169 -2.48 13.06 -8.53
N VAL A 170 -2.95 13.86 -7.59
CA VAL A 170 -3.07 15.30 -7.78
C VAL A 170 -1.95 16.00 -7.00
N TYR A 171 -1.24 16.88 -7.68
CA TYR A 171 -0.22 17.71 -7.05
C TYR A 171 -0.43 19.18 -7.42
N ALA A 172 -0.33 20.04 -6.44
CA ALA A 172 -0.37 21.50 -6.64
C ALA A 172 0.48 22.17 -5.56
N GLU A 173 1.18 23.24 -5.92
CA GLU A 173 1.94 24.03 -4.95
C GLU A 173 1.02 24.66 -3.90
N ASP A 174 -0.13 25.18 -4.34
CA ASP A 174 -1.17 25.67 -3.44
C ASP A 174 -2.24 24.59 -3.22
N LYS A 175 -2.28 24.07 -2.01
CA LYS A 175 -3.25 23.02 -1.61
C LYS A 175 -4.71 23.45 -1.78
N LYS A 176 -5.01 24.75 -1.73
CA LYS A 176 -6.37 25.26 -1.95
C LYS A 176 -6.91 24.94 -3.35
N LEU A 177 -6.03 24.77 -4.32
CA LEU A 177 -6.43 24.39 -5.68
C LEU A 177 -7.02 22.97 -5.69
N ILE A 178 -6.49 22.08 -4.83
CA ILE A 178 -6.95 20.70 -4.73
C ILE A 178 -8.36 20.63 -4.15
N ASP A 179 -8.65 21.47 -3.15
CA ASP A 179 -9.98 21.52 -2.54
C ASP A 179 -11.05 22.11 -3.49
N ASN A 180 -10.61 22.82 -4.53
CA ASN A 180 -11.49 23.52 -5.47
C ASN A 180 -11.31 23.05 -6.92
N ILE A 181 -11.03 21.78 -7.13
CA ILE A 181 -10.87 21.23 -8.49
C ILE A 181 -12.17 21.41 -9.30
N LYS A 182 -12.04 22.11 -10.43
CA LYS A 182 -13.17 22.40 -11.31
C LYS A 182 -13.46 21.23 -12.26
N GLY A 183 -14.72 20.97 -12.52
CA GLY A 183 -15.14 19.96 -13.47
C GLY A 183 -15.16 18.54 -12.92
N LEU A 184 -15.16 18.37 -11.62
CA LEU A 184 -15.15 17.06 -10.95
C LEU A 184 -16.59 16.49 -10.79
N ASP A 185 -17.57 17.04 -11.49
CA ASP A 185 -18.99 16.63 -11.38
C ASP A 185 -19.21 15.15 -11.72
N SER A 186 -18.40 14.60 -12.60
CA SER A 186 -18.47 13.19 -12.99
C SER A 186 -17.33 12.35 -12.39
N GLY A 187 -16.58 12.92 -11.44
CA GLY A 187 -15.45 12.26 -10.79
C GLY A 187 -15.59 12.25 -9.28
N MET A 188 -14.53 11.83 -8.63
CA MET A 188 -14.48 11.75 -7.17
C MET A 188 -13.07 12.07 -6.68
N LEU A 189 -12.97 12.96 -5.68
CA LEU A 189 -11.71 13.18 -4.98
C LEU A 189 -11.62 12.20 -3.82
N VAL A 190 -10.53 11.46 -3.76
CA VAL A 190 -10.24 10.49 -2.70
C VAL A 190 -8.78 10.67 -2.26
N TYR A 191 -8.39 9.99 -1.19
CA TYR A 191 -7.04 10.06 -0.63
C TYR A 191 -6.48 8.65 -0.50
N ASP A 192 -5.22 8.47 -0.87
CA ASP A 192 -4.55 7.19 -0.72
C ASP A 192 -4.03 7.01 0.73
N GLN A 193 -3.40 5.87 1.02
CA GLN A 193 -2.90 5.53 2.36
C GLN A 193 -1.82 6.48 2.89
N LYS A 194 -1.22 7.31 2.04
CA LYS A 194 -0.26 8.34 2.44
C LYS A 194 -0.88 9.74 2.49
N ASP A 195 -2.22 9.79 2.52
CA ASP A 195 -3.03 11.03 2.51
C ASP A 195 -2.76 11.92 1.28
N ARG A 196 -2.36 11.31 0.15
CA ARG A 196 -2.17 12.03 -1.11
C ARG A 196 -3.50 12.07 -1.88
N PRO A 197 -3.89 13.24 -2.40
CA PRO A 197 -5.15 13.36 -3.13
C PRO A 197 -5.08 12.63 -4.49
N VAL A 198 -6.18 11.99 -4.84
CA VAL A 198 -6.33 11.23 -6.08
C VAL A 198 -7.71 11.54 -6.65
N ILE A 199 -7.80 11.85 -7.94
CA ILE A 199 -9.10 11.92 -8.60
C ILE A 199 -9.41 10.59 -9.31
N LEU A 200 -10.64 10.14 -9.19
CA LEU A 200 -11.17 9.01 -9.93
C LEU A 200 -12.15 9.56 -10.96
N VAL A 201 -11.97 9.17 -12.21
CA VAL A 201 -12.86 9.60 -13.30
C VAL A 201 -13.28 8.41 -14.18
N ASN A 202 -14.34 8.58 -14.92
CA ASN A 202 -14.94 7.51 -15.70
C ASN A 202 -14.11 7.13 -16.94
N ASN A 203 -13.41 8.11 -17.53
CA ASN A 203 -12.63 7.90 -18.76
C ASN A 203 -11.63 9.03 -18.98
N GLU A 204 -10.76 8.88 -19.98
CA GLU A 204 -9.74 9.87 -20.33
C GLU A 204 -10.34 11.19 -20.84
N TRP A 205 -11.52 11.17 -21.44
CA TRP A 205 -12.20 12.40 -21.88
C TRP A 205 -12.56 13.28 -20.67
N SER A 206 -13.13 12.67 -19.63
CA SER A 206 -13.43 13.36 -18.36
C SER A 206 -12.16 13.89 -17.69
N LEU A 207 -11.07 13.14 -17.77
CA LEU A 207 -9.76 13.59 -17.28
C LEU A 207 -9.30 14.84 -18.02
N ASN A 208 -9.32 14.82 -19.35
CA ASN A 208 -8.88 15.96 -20.17
C ASN A 208 -9.72 17.23 -19.89
N TRP A 209 -11.01 17.05 -19.68
CA TRP A 209 -11.92 18.14 -19.29
C TRP A 209 -11.50 18.80 -17.98
N ILE A 210 -11.08 17.99 -17.01
CA ILE A 210 -10.60 18.49 -15.71
C ILE A 210 -9.22 19.17 -15.88
N LEU A 211 -8.31 18.58 -16.66
CA LEU A 211 -6.99 19.14 -16.93
C LEU A 211 -7.07 20.56 -17.49
N GLU A 212 -7.91 20.78 -18.50
CA GLU A 212 -8.08 22.08 -19.16
C GLU A 212 -8.57 23.18 -18.20
N ARG A 213 -9.33 22.79 -17.18
CA ARG A 213 -9.95 23.74 -16.24
C ARG A 213 -9.10 24.04 -15.02
N ASN A 214 -8.03 23.32 -14.84
CA ASN A 214 -7.21 23.43 -13.64
C ASN A 214 -5.72 23.62 -13.99
N PRO A 215 -5.37 24.74 -14.66
CA PRO A 215 -3.99 25.02 -15.07
C PRO A 215 -3.13 25.29 -13.87
N GLY A 216 -2.61 24.72 -13.11
CA GLY A 216 -1.82 24.87 -11.90
C GLY A 216 -1.84 23.61 -11.06
N ILE A 217 -2.58 22.61 -11.56
CA ILE A 217 -2.62 21.30 -10.94
C ILE A 217 -1.97 20.27 -11.87
N GLN A 218 -1.09 19.47 -11.33
CA GLN A 218 -0.49 18.35 -12.05
C GLN A 218 -1.23 17.07 -11.71
N PHE A 219 -1.53 16.27 -12.72
CA PHE A 219 -2.24 15.00 -12.60
C PHE A 219 -1.31 13.86 -13.05
N LEU A 220 -0.87 13.07 -12.09
CA LEU A 220 0.20 12.08 -12.26
C LEU A 220 -0.38 10.67 -12.31
N THR A 221 0.16 9.83 -13.16
CA THR A 221 -0.31 8.46 -13.36
C THR A 221 0.02 7.55 -12.17
N VAL A 222 1.17 7.76 -11.56
CA VAL A 222 1.63 6.92 -10.45
C VAL A 222 2.08 7.77 -9.26
N PRO A 223 1.92 7.25 -8.05
CA PRO A 223 2.27 8.01 -6.85
C PRO A 223 3.76 8.28 -6.66
N SER A 224 4.63 7.52 -7.30
CA SER A 224 6.08 7.76 -7.27
C SER A 224 6.49 9.05 -7.98
N ASP A 225 5.68 9.51 -8.91
CA ASP A 225 5.98 10.74 -9.64
C ASP A 225 5.78 11.98 -8.76
N VAL A 226 4.93 11.90 -7.73
CA VAL A 226 4.77 12.97 -6.74
C VAL A 226 6.07 13.21 -5.95
N ALA A 227 6.84 12.16 -5.72
CA ALA A 227 8.09 12.27 -4.96
C ALA A 227 9.27 12.86 -5.78
N LYS A 228 9.07 13.05 -7.09
CA LYS A 228 10.10 13.60 -7.99
C LYS A 228 9.91 15.10 -8.25
N ILE A 229 8.84 15.70 -7.74
CA ILE A 229 8.51 17.11 -7.85
C ILE A 229 8.94 17.86 -6.59
#